data_c5b6c9cb897e8709a9627ab128fc7845
#
_entry.id   c5b6c9cb897e8709a9627ab128fc7845
#
_cell.length_a   1.000
_cell.length_b   1.000
_cell.length_c   1.000
_cell.angle_alpha   90.00
_cell.angle_beta   90.00
_cell.angle_gamma   90.00
#
_symmetry.space_group_name_H-M   'P 1'
#
loop_
_entity.id
_entity.type
_entity.pdbx_description
1 polymer ?
#
loop_
_entity_poly.entity_id
_entity_poly.type
_entity_poly.pdbx_seq_one_letter_code
_entity_poly.pdbx_strand_id
1 'polypeptide(L)'
;EVYFYQGTDFIRDVEVECQREMAAYFGCSDVELRPVSGQMANEVVFKGLVKLLNRGRAEGRPSRRMRLVFNNDLIYGGHLSSQPMGALFNYVEEDPATGKERVVNLPVRKDNPYKPDVDALGRLLESHRPELVIFGKSMFLYREPVKFVADIVRDWKDRPVLMFDMAHVLGLYGAFQAPFEEGADIVTGSTHKTFFGTQRGVVAGNLPKGSPLRPLWPEIKGRAFPGSTSNHHLGTLLGLLMAAYEMNAFKEEFQAQVRANAKALALALQAHGVPVEGDPADGYTETHQVIIRVKAFGAGMEIARRLETNNVLTNYQALPDDATFLESSGIR
;
A
#
# COMPACT_ATOMS: atom_id res chain seq x y z
N GLU A 1 -3.45 -6.49 -25.98
CA GLU A 1 -4.85 -6.78 -25.62
C GLU A 1 -5.80 -6.51 -26.77
N VAL A 2 -6.95 -7.18 -26.79
CA VAL A 2 -7.98 -6.95 -27.79
C VAL A 2 -9.07 -6.10 -27.18
N TYR A 3 -9.26 -4.89 -27.70
CA TYR A 3 -10.39 -4.06 -27.34
C TYR A 3 -11.59 -4.42 -28.20
N PHE A 4 -12.78 -4.46 -27.61
CA PHE A 4 -14.02 -4.75 -28.33
C PHE A 4 -14.48 -3.59 -29.22
N TYR A 5 -14.04 -2.36 -28.92
CA TYR A 5 -14.45 -1.16 -29.64
C TYR A 5 -13.44 -0.80 -30.73
N GLN A 6 -13.94 -0.33 -31.87
CA GLN A 6 -13.12 0.21 -32.94
C GLN A 6 -12.55 1.59 -32.52
N GLY A 7 -11.44 2.00 -33.18
CA GLY A 7 -10.80 3.29 -32.90
C GLY A 7 -9.95 3.33 -31.63
N THR A 8 -9.58 2.19 -31.05
CA THR A 8 -8.83 2.09 -29.80
C THR A 8 -7.36 1.76 -29.98
N ASP A 9 -6.84 1.70 -31.23
CA ASP A 9 -5.44 1.32 -31.47
C ASP A 9 -4.45 2.28 -30.78
N PHE A 10 -4.69 3.59 -30.88
CA PHE A 10 -3.86 4.59 -30.23
C PHE A 10 -3.84 4.40 -28.69
N ILE A 11 -4.99 4.18 -28.08
CA ILE A 11 -5.08 3.97 -26.62
C ILE A 11 -4.41 2.66 -26.20
N ARG A 12 -4.49 1.62 -27.04
CA ARG A 12 -3.76 0.37 -26.78
C ARG A 12 -2.25 0.62 -26.76
N ASP A 13 -1.74 1.39 -27.70
CA ASP A 13 -0.31 1.71 -27.75
C ASP A 13 0.11 2.56 -26.54
N VAL A 14 -0.72 3.51 -26.11
CA VAL A 14 -0.55 4.28 -24.87
C VAL A 14 -0.54 3.36 -23.64
N GLU A 15 -1.45 2.38 -23.57
CA GLU A 15 -1.49 1.43 -22.44
C GLU A 15 -0.22 0.58 -22.37
N VAL A 16 0.24 0.05 -23.50
CA VAL A 16 1.47 -0.74 -23.59
C VAL A 16 2.68 0.10 -23.16
N GLU A 17 2.76 1.32 -23.65
CA GLU A 17 3.85 2.24 -23.28
C GLU A 17 3.81 2.60 -21.79
N CYS A 18 2.62 2.89 -21.27
CA CYS A 18 2.45 3.19 -19.84
C CYS A 18 2.83 1.99 -18.95
N GLN A 19 2.49 0.76 -19.37
CA GLN A 19 2.92 -0.45 -18.67
C GLN A 19 4.44 -0.58 -18.70
N ARG A 20 5.10 -0.26 -19.82
CA ARG A 20 6.56 -0.28 -19.94
C ARG A 20 7.23 0.72 -19.01
N GLU A 21 6.76 1.95 -19.00
CA GLU A 21 7.30 3.02 -18.16
C GLU A 21 7.09 2.73 -16.66
N MET A 22 5.93 2.22 -16.28
CA MET A 22 5.67 1.80 -14.90
C MET A 22 6.50 0.57 -14.51
N ALA A 23 6.72 -0.37 -15.42
CA ALA A 23 7.61 -1.51 -15.18
C ALA A 23 9.06 -1.04 -14.96
N ALA A 24 9.53 -0.07 -15.74
CA ALA A 24 10.84 0.55 -15.54
C ALA A 24 10.93 1.26 -14.18
N TYR A 25 9.89 2.00 -13.79
CA TYR A 25 9.81 2.68 -12.51
C TYR A 25 10.00 1.73 -11.31
N PHE A 26 9.35 0.55 -11.36
CA PHE A 26 9.43 -0.46 -10.30
C PHE A 26 10.62 -1.43 -10.44
N GLY A 27 11.27 -1.48 -11.60
CA GLY A 27 12.27 -2.51 -11.90
C GLY A 27 11.66 -3.93 -11.98
N CYS A 28 10.45 -4.07 -12.54
CA CYS A 28 9.72 -5.34 -12.64
C CYS A 28 9.25 -5.61 -14.07
N SER A 29 8.76 -6.85 -14.32
CA SER A 29 8.25 -7.25 -15.64
C SER A 29 6.75 -7.20 -15.79
N ASP A 30 6.01 -7.19 -14.69
CA ASP A 30 4.58 -7.40 -14.68
C ASP A 30 3.88 -6.17 -14.07
N VAL A 31 3.09 -5.44 -14.88
CA VAL A 31 2.31 -4.27 -14.44
C VAL A 31 0.89 -4.37 -14.96
N GLU A 32 -0.08 -4.09 -14.11
CA GLU A 32 -1.49 -4.04 -14.39
C GLU A 32 -2.05 -2.66 -14.03
N LEU A 33 -2.60 -1.93 -15.02
CA LEU A 33 -3.04 -0.55 -14.88
C LEU A 33 -4.55 -0.37 -14.97
N ARG A 34 -5.32 -1.44 -15.15
CA ARG A 34 -6.79 -1.36 -15.32
C ARG A 34 -7.57 -1.10 -14.03
N PRO A 35 -7.07 -1.38 -12.82
CA PRO A 35 -7.74 -0.88 -11.62
C PRO A 35 -7.89 0.64 -11.64
N VAL A 36 -9.07 1.15 -11.28
CA VAL A 36 -9.37 2.59 -11.31
C VAL A 36 -9.05 3.31 -10.00
N SER A 37 -8.62 2.56 -8.99
CA SER A 37 -8.22 3.08 -7.68
C SER A 37 -7.24 2.14 -6.99
N GLY A 38 -6.50 2.65 -5.98
CA GLY A 38 -5.65 1.82 -5.13
C GLY A 38 -6.44 0.74 -4.38
N GLN A 39 -7.67 1.02 -3.98
CA GLN A 39 -8.55 0.03 -3.36
C GLN A 39 -8.86 -1.12 -4.33
N MET A 40 -9.20 -0.82 -5.57
CA MET A 40 -9.43 -1.86 -6.59
C MET A 40 -8.14 -2.62 -6.91
N ALA A 41 -6.97 -1.96 -6.87
CA ALA A 41 -5.67 -2.63 -7.01
C ALA A 41 -5.45 -3.69 -5.90
N ASN A 42 -5.78 -3.37 -4.65
CA ASN A 42 -5.74 -4.33 -3.55
C ASN A 42 -6.75 -5.47 -3.76
N GLU A 43 -7.98 -5.11 -4.10
CA GLU A 43 -9.06 -6.09 -4.29
C GLU A 43 -8.75 -7.12 -5.39
N VAL A 44 -8.17 -6.71 -6.50
CA VAL A 44 -7.83 -7.65 -7.60
C VAL A 44 -6.73 -8.62 -7.19
N VAL A 45 -5.82 -8.23 -6.31
CA VAL A 45 -4.82 -9.13 -5.72
C VAL A 45 -5.50 -10.15 -4.81
N PHE A 46 -6.39 -9.72 -3.92
CA PHE A 46 -7.13 -10.62 -3.01
C PHE A 46 -8.01 -11.60 -3.77
N LYS A 47 -8.77 -11.12 -4.75
CA LYS A 47 -9.56 -11.96 -5.66
C LYS A 47 -8.69 -12.97 -6.43
N GLY A 48 -7.56 -12.52 -6.94
CA GLY A 48 -6.60 -13.34 -7.66
C GLY A 48 -6.03 -14.46 -6.78
N LEU A 49 -5.62 -14.11 -5.56
CA LEU A 49 -5.08 -15.07 -4.61
C LEU A 49 -6.15 -16.11 -4.19
N VAL A 50 -7.36 -15.68 -3.84
CA VAL A 50 -8.45 -16.62 -3.52
C VAL A 50 -8.73 -17.55 -4.70
N LYS A 51 -8.71 -17.05 -5.93
CA LYS A 51 -8.89 -17.90 -7.11
C LYS A 51 -7.74 -18.89 -7.28
N LEU A 52 -6.50 -18.46 -7.06
CA LEU A 52 -5.32 -19.34 -7.09
C LEU A 52 -5.44 -20.46 -6.03
N LEU A 53 -5.81 -20.12 -4.81
CA LEU A 53 -5.98 -21.07 -3.70
C LEU A 53 -7.10 -22.11 -3.95
N ASN A 54 -7.99 -21.85 -4.88
CA ASN A 54 -9.09 -22.75 -5.26
C ASN A 54 -8.85 -23.49 -6.58
N ARG A 55 -7.68 -23.34 -7.23
CA ARG A 55 -7.34 -24.12 -8.42
C ARG A 55 -7.34 -25.61 -8.12
N GLY A 56 -7.92 -26.41 -9.02
CA GLY A 56 -7.96 -27.86 -8.90
C GLY A 56 -8.86 -28.40 -7.79
N ARG A 57 -9.67 -27.57 -7.14
CA ARG A 57 -10.70 -28.05 -6.21
C ARG A 57 -11.77 -28.80 -6.99
N ALA A 58 -12.27 -29.91 -6.42
CA ALA A 58 -13.32 -30.69 -7.04
C ALA A 58 -14.59 -29.84 -7.26
N GLU A 59 -15.24 -30.05 -8.39
CA GLU A 59 -16.49 -29.40 -8.74
C GLU A 59 -17.54 -29.59 -7.63
N GLY A 60 -18.29 -28.51 -7.32
CA GLY A 60 -19.32 -28.56 -6.24
C GLY A 60 -18.80 -28.30 -4.83
N ARG A 61 -17.48 -28.20 -4.58
CA ARG A 61 -16.99 -27.77 -3.26
C ARG A 61 -17.03 -26.24 -3.14
N PRO A 62 -17.48 -25.68 -1.99
CA PRO A 62 -17.44 -24.26 -1.74
C PRO A 62 -16.03 -23.69 -1.91
N SER A 63 -15.92 -22.51 -2.51
CA SER A 63 -14.66 -21.79 -2.58
C SER A 63 -14.17 -21.45 -1.16
N ARG A 64 -12.90 -21.73 -0.86
CA ARG A 64 -12.32 -21.30 0.41
C ARG A 64 -11.75 -19.88 0.31
N ARG A 65 -11.77 -19.18 1.40
CA ARG A 65 -11.08 -17.90 1.60
C ARG A 65 -9.63 -18.13 2.05
N MET A 66 -8.85 -17.07 2.21
CA MET A 66 -7.54 -17.13 2.86
C MET A 66 -7.72 -17.50 4.34
N ARG A 67 -6.90 -18.43 4.84
CA ARG A 67 -7.03 -18.92 6.22
C ARG A 67 -6.53 -17.92 7.25
N LEU A 68 -5.50 -17.13 6.91
CA LEU A 68 -4.88 -16.17 7.80
C LEU A 68 -4.17 -15.11 6.98
N VAL A 69 -4.35 -13.86 7.36
CA VAL A 69 -3.65 -12.70 6.77
C VAL A 69 -2.96 -11.92 7.87
N PHE A 70 -1.72 -11.48 7.61
CA PHE A 70 -1.04 -10.50 8.44
C PHE A 70 -1.18 -9.12 7.78
N ASN A 71 -1.46 -8.08 8.57
CA ASN A 71 -1.69 -6.72 8.09
C ASN A 71 -1.25 -5.69 9.12
N ASN A 72 -1.01 -4.47 8.71
CA ASN A 72 -0.80 -3.35 9.63
C ASN A 72 -2.10 -2.99 10.35
N ASP A 73 -2.01 -2.67 11.64
CA ASP A 73 -3.14 -2.22 12.43
C ASP A 73 -3.57 -0.81 11.98
N LEU A 74 -4.88 -0.62 11.82
CA LEU A 74 -5.47 0.68 11.50
C LEU A 74 -5.12 1.75 12.54
N ILE A 75 -5.09 1.38 13.83
CA ILE A 75 -4.77 2.28 14.95
C ILE A 75 -3.35 2.84 14.81
N TYR A 76 -2.41 2.01 14.33
CA TYR A 76 -1.01 2.40 14.12
C TYR A 76 -0.74 2.82 12.67
N GLY A 77 -1.77 3.33 12.00
CA GLY A 77 -1.67 3.92 10.67
C GLY A 77 -1.81 2.95 9.51
N GLY A 78 -2.27 1.72 9.73
CA GLY A 78 -2.59 0.78 8.67
C GLY A 78 -3.52 1.38 7.60
N HIS A 79 -3.32 1.01 6.34
CA HIS A 79 -4.12 1.57 5.24
C HIS A 79 -5.54 0.98 5.27
N LEU A 80 -6.55 1.87 5.33
CA LEU A 80 -7.97 1.48 5.39
C LEU A 80 -8.37 0.57 4.23
N SER A 81 -7.86 0.85 3.03
CA SER A 81 -8.16 0.10 1.81
C SER A 81 -7.81 -1.40 1.93
N SER A 82 -6.77 -1.77 2.66
CA SER A 82 -6.35 -3.16 2.84
C SER A 82 -6.92 -3.83 4.08
N GLN A 83 -7.84 -3.18 4.81
CA GLN A 83 -8.47 -3.74 6.00
C GLN A 83 -9.70 -4.60 5.69
N PRO A 84 -10.17 -5.43 6.65
CA PRO A 84 -11.43 -6.16 6.54
C PRO A 84 -12.65 -5.29 6.24
N MET A 85 -12.66 -4.05 6.70
CA MET A 85 -13.73 -3.09 6.38
C MET A 85 -13.56 -2.41 5.01
N GLY A 86 -12.45 -2.66 4.32
CA GLY A 86 -12.13 -2.17 2.98
C GLY A 86 -12.12 -3.28 1.94
N ALA A 87 -11.08 -3.32 1.09
CA ALA A 87 -11.00 -4.27 0.01
C ALA A 87 -10.77 -5.74 0.46
N LEU A 88 -10.32 -5.96 1.70
CA LEU A 88 -10.10 -7.32 2.22
C LEU A 88 -11.41 -8.01 2.66
N PHE A 89 -12.52 -7.29 2.73
CA PHE A 89 -13.82 -7.81 3.15
C PHE A 89 -14.21 -9.09 2.42
N ASN A 90 -14.58 -10.12 3.18
CA ASN A 90 -14.98 -11.45 2.67
C ASN A 90 -13.89 -12.29 1.97
N TYR A 91 -12.61 -11.88 2.01
CA TYR A 91 -11.53 -12.69 1.43
C TYR A 91 -10.78 -13.55 2.45
N VAL A 92 -11.03 -13.36 3.73
CA VAL A 92 -10.40 -14.12 4.83
C VAL A 92 -11.43 -14.97 5.54
N GLU A 93 -11.04 -16.17 6.00
CA GLU A 93 -11.89 -17.03 6.82
C GLU A 93 -12.17 -16.37 8.17
N GLU A 94 -13.39 -16.56 8.67
CA GLU A 94 -13.77 -16.08 9.98
C GLU A 94 -13.29 -17.04 11.09
N ASP A 95 -12.95 -16.50 12.23
CA ASP A 95 -12.75 -17.29 13.45
C ASP A 95 -14.12 -17.68 14.00
N PRO A 96 -14.43 -18.98 14.11
CA PRO A 96 -15.73 -19.44 14.58
C PRO A 96 -16.08 -18.98 16.01
N ALA A 97 -15.06 -18.67 16.83
CA ALA A 97 -15.27 -18.22 18.21
C ALA A 97 -15.66 -16.75 18.32
N THR A 98 -15.20 -15.92 17.39
CA THR A 98 -15.37 -14.46 17.45
C THR A 98 -16.23 -13.91 16.32
N GLY A 99 -16.44 -14.68 15.24
CA GLY A 99 -17.09 -14.20 14.00
C GLY A 99 -16.31 -13.15 13.24
N LYS A 100 -15.05 -12.89 13.63
CA LYS A 100 -14.18 -11.91 12.94
C LYS A 100 -13.26 -12.62 11.96
N GLU A 101 -12.93 -11.95 10.87
CA GLU A 101 -11.95 -12.43 9.92
C GLU A 101 -10.58 -12.63 10.59
N ARG A 102 -9.90 -13.73 10.24
CA ARG A 102 -8.59 -14.10 10.80
C ARG A 102 -7.48 -13.21 10.25
N VAL A 103 -7.47 -11.98 10.69
CA VAL A 103 -6.42 -11.00 10.42
C VAL A 103 -5.62 -10.77 11.69
N VAL A 104 -4.31 -10.92 11.60
CA VAL A 104 -3.39 -10.66 12.71
C VAL A 104 -2.58 -9.43 12.38
N ASN A 105 -2.56 -8.49 13.32
CA ASN A 105 -1.86 -7.23 13.15
C ASN A 105 -0.35 -7.40 13.32
N LEU A 106 0.41 -6.75 12.43
CA LEU A 106 1.86 -6.66 12.53
C LEU A 106 2.23 -5.85 13.79
N PRO A 107 3.11 -6.40 14.65
CA PRO A 107 3.45 -5.75 15.91
C PRO A 107 4.28 -4.49 15.69
N VAL A 108 4.04 -3.49 16.54
CA VAL A 108 4.77 -2.23 16.57
C VAL A 108 5.51 -2.07 17.89
N ARG A 109 6.55 -1.26 17.90
CA ARG A 109 7.35 -0.98 19.09
C ARG A 109 6.53 -0.18 20.10
N LYS A 110 6.70 -0.48 21.38
CA LYS A 110 6.01 0.23 22.47
C LYS A 110 6.49 1.67 22.66
N ASP A 111 7.78 1.90 22.42
CA ASP A 111 8.42 3.21 22.55
C ASP A 111 8.20 4.10 21.32
N ASN A 112 7.90 3.52 20.16
CA ASN A 112 7.57 4.24 18.94
C ASN A 112 6.60 3.41 18.09
N PRO A 113 5.28 3.64 18.18
CA PRO A 113 4.26 2.84 17.51
C PRO A 113 4.24 3.00 15.97
N TYR A 114 5.05 3.91 15.44
CA TYR A 114 5.24 4.05 14.00
C TYR A 114 6.31 3.10 13.44
N LYS A 115 7.15 2.51 14.31
CA LYS A 115 8.19 1.54 13.93
C LYS A 115 7.72 0.10 14.16
N PRO A 116 8.01 -0.85 13.25
CA PRO A 116 7.70 -2.26 13.47
C PRO A 116 8.55 -2.86 14.61
N ASP A 117 7.96 -3.79 15.37
CA ASP A 117 8.67 -4.65 16.32
C ASP A 117 9.06 -5.96 15.60
N VAL A 118 10.27 -6.00 15.07
CA VAL A 118 10.76 -7.14 14.28
C VAL A 118 10.94 -8.41 15.11
N ASP A 119 11.30 -8.29 16.41
CA ASP A 119 11.47 -9.44 17.29
C ASP A 119 10.12 -10.10 17.59
N ALA A 120 9.11 -9.28 17.92
CA ALA A 120 7.75 -9.78 18.11
C ALA A 120 7.17 -10.35 16.81
N LEU A 121 7.47 -9.75 15.67
CA LEU A 121 7.05 -10.25 14.35
C LEU A 121 7.70 -11.60 14.03
N GLY A 122 8.99 -11.79 14.37
CA GLY A 122 9.67 -13.07 14.20
C GLY A 122 8.97 -14.19 14.98
N ARG A 123 8.70 -13.98 16.28
CA ARG A 123 7.95 -14.93 17.11
C ARG A 123 6.54 -15.22 16.59
N LEU A 124 5.89 -14.21 16.02
CA LEU A 124 4.56 -14.36 15.42
C LEU A 124 4.60 -15.26 14.18
N LEU A 125 5.63 -15.11 13.33
CA LEU A 125 5.85 -15.95 12.15
C LEU A 125 6.24 -17.39 12.51
N GLU A 126 6.93 -17.63 13.64
CA GLU A 126 7.24 -18.96 14.13
C GLU A 126 5.97 -19.77 14.47
N SER A 127 4.97 -19.12 15.05
CA SER A 127 3.73 -19.74 15.54
C SER A 127 2.57 -19.73 14.52
N HIS A 128 2.67 -18.93 13.47
CA HIS A 128 1.59 -18.74 12.50
C HIS A 128 2.07 -18.94 11.06
N ARG A 129 1.14 -19.33 10.19
CA ARG A 129 1.38 -19.54 8.76
C ARG A 129 0.37 -18.72 7.94
N PRO A 130 0.58 -17.41 7.76
CA PRO A 130 -0.29 -16.60 6.92
C PRO A 130 -0.20 -17.02 5.44
N GLU A 131 -1.24 -16.79 4.68
CA GLU A 131 -1.27 -16.97 3.23
C GLU A 131 -0.96 -15.66 2.49
N LEU A 132 -1.13 -14.52 3.20
CA LEU A 132 -0.81 -13.20 2.71
C LEU A 132 -0.24 -12.36 3.86
N VAL A 133 0.83 -11.62 3.60
CA VAL A 133 1.33 -10.56 4.47
C VAL A 133 1.22 -9.24 3.73
N ILE A 134 0.49 -8.28 4.31
CA ILE A 134 0.28 -6.96 3.73
C ILE A 134 1.09 -5.95 4.53
N PHE A 135 2.06 -5.34 3.87
CA PHE A 135 2.75 -4.15 4.36
C PHE A 135 2.07 -2.94 3.74
N GLY A 136 1.46 -2.08 4.53
CA GLY A 136 0.77 -0.94 3.95
C GLY A 136 0.15 -0.03 5.00
N LYS A 137 0.52 1.23 4.96
CA LYS A 137 0.04 2.25 5.89
C LYS A 137 -0.50 3.48 5.15
N SER A 138 -1.40 4.19 5.78
CA SER A 138 -1.74 5.57 5.42
C SER A 138 -0.86 6.58 6.17
N MET A 139 -0.32 6.18 7.33
CA MET A 139 0.67 6.95 8.08
C MET A 139 2.03 6.26 8.00
N PHE A 140 2.82 6.63 7.02
CA PHE A 140 4.18 6.14 6.83
C PHE A 140 5.20 7.15 7.37
N LEU A 141 5.79 6.88 8.51
CA LEU A 141 6.98 7.61 8.97
C LEU A 141 8.26 6.81 8.73
N TYR A 142 8.21 5.49 8.84
CA TYR A 142 9.36 4.57 8.75
C TYR A 142 9.08 3.40 7.82
N ARG A 143 10.17 2.71 7.43
CA ARG A 143 10.12 1.53 6.56
C ARG A 143 9.39 0.35 7.19
N GLU A 144 8.79 -0.47 6.35
CA GLU A 144 8.19 -1.74 6.72
C GLU A 144 9.23 -2.88 6.67
N PRO A 145 9.08 -3.94 7.49
CA PRO A 145 10.08 -5.00 7.64
C PRO A 145 9.99 -6.08 6.55
N VAL A 146 9.91 -5.66 5.28
CA VAL A 146 9.71 -6.56 4.13
C VAL A 146 10.83 -7.58 4.04
N LYS A 147 12.09 -7.11 4.03
CA LYS A 147 13.26 -8.00 3.92
C LYS A 147 13.33 -8.99 5.07
N PHE A 148 13.05 -8.54 6.29
CA PHE A 148 13.04 -9.41 7.47
C PHE A 148 12.04 -10.57 7.32
N VAL A 149 10.81 -10.27 6.91
CA VAL A 149 9.80 -11.30 6.67
C VAL A 149 10.17 -12.19 5.49
N ALA A 150 10.64 -11.62 4.38
CA ALA A 150 11.05 -12.36 3.20
C ALA A 150 12.15 -13.38 3.52
N ASP A 151 13.13 -13.00 4.33
CA ASP A 151 14.23 -13.89 4.73
C ASP A 151 13.72 -15.08 5.58
N ILE A 152 12.75 -14.84 6.48
CA ILE A 152 12.15 -15.92 7.32
C ILE A 152 11.31 -16.88 6.48
N VAL A 153 10.49 -16.38 5.56
CA VAL A 153 9.53 -17.21 4.84
C VAL A 153 10.06 -17.82 3.55
N ARG A 154 11.29 -17.45 3.15
CA ARG A 154 11.90 -17.84 1.86
C ARG A 154 11.80 -19.33 1.56
N ASP A 155 12.15 -20.17 2.52
CA ASP A 155 12.24 -21.61 2.36
C ASP A 155 10.99 -22.36 2.85
N TRP A 156 9.91 -21.63 3.16
CA TRP A 156 8.67 -22.29 3.53
C TRP A 156 8.04 -22.94 2.31
N LYS A 157 7.61 -24.20 2.47
CA LYS A 157 6.90 -24.95 1.41
C LYS A 157 5.68 -24.20 0.87
N ASP A 158 4.88 -23.65 1.80
CA ASP A 158 3.67 -22.89 1.52
C ASP A 158 3.88 -21.45 2.01
N ARG A 159 4.88 -20.76 1.44
CA ARG A 159 5.18 -19.38 1.84
C ARG A 159 4.04 -18.42 1.48
N PRO A 160 3.79 -17.39 2.30
CA PRO A 160 2.80 -16.38 1.98
C PRO A 160 3.18 -15.57 0.74
N VAL A 161 2.18 -14.94 0.13
CA VAL A 161 2.42 -13.79 -0.76
C VAL A 161 2.82 -12.60 0.09
N LEU A 162 3.91 -11.93 -0.27
CA LEU A 162 4.35 -10.68 0.35
C LEU A 162 3.88 -9.51 -0.52
N MET A 163 2.94 -8.75 -0.03
CA MET A 163 2.32 -7.63 -0.72
C MET A 163 2.64 -6.31 -0.02
N PHE A 164 3.08 -5.32 -0.78
CA PHE A 164 3.27 -3.96 -0.27
C PHE A 164 2.24 -3.01 -0.90
N ASP A 165 1.34 -2.48 -0.08
CA ASP A 165 0.43 -1.41 -0.48
C ASP A 165 1.13 -0.05 -0.31
N MET A 166 1.65 0.47 -1.41
CA MET A 166 2.37 1.74 -1.48
C MET A 166 1.46 2.93 -1.80
N ALA A 167 0.15 2.83 -1.66
CA ALA A 167 -0.77 3.88 -2.09
C ALA A 167 -0.36 5.28 -1.63
N HIS A 168 0.18 5.42 -0.42
CA HIS A 168 0.62 6.69 0.13
C HIS A 168 2.07 7.07 -0.17
N VAL A 169 2.90 6.12 -0.58
CA VAL A 169 4.35 6.32 -0.80
C VAL A 169 4.82 5.83 -2.18
N LEU A 170 3.91 5.64 -3.12
CA LEU A 170 4.23 5.11 -4.46
C LEU A 170 5.28 5.96 -5.17
N GLY A 171 5.18 7.28 -5.10
CA GLY A 171 6.14 8.21 -5.70
C GLY A 171 7.52 8.23 -5.02
N LEU A 172 7.67 7.50 -3.90
CA LEU A 172 8.93 7.37 -3.18
C LEU A 172 9.56 5.97 -3.32
N TYR A 173 9.12 5.18 -4.32
CA TYR A 173 9.69 3.86 -4.60
C TYR A 173 11.19 3.96 -4.92
N GLY A 174 11.99 3.29 -4.14
CA GLY A 174 13.47 3.34 -4.18
C GLY A 174 14.04 4.18 -3.03
N ALA A 175 13.83 5.48 -3.01
CA ALA A 175 14.44 6.35 -1.99
C ALA A 175 13.87 6.15 -0.58
N PHE A 176 12.58 5.87 -0.45
CA PHE A 176 12.00 5.46 0.84
C PHE A 176 12.18 3.95 1.04
N GLN A 177 11.64 3.14 0.14
CA GLN A 177 11.74 1.69 0.19
C GLN A 177 11.59 1.10 -1.21
N ALA A 178 12.33 0.02 -1.49
CA ALA A 178 12.27 -0.75 -2.74
C ALA A 178 11.78 -2.17 -2.44
N PRO A 179 10.46 -2.39 -2.25
CA PRO A 179 9.92 -3.66 -1.76
C PRO A 179 10.32 -4.89 -2.60
N PHE A 180 10.45 -4.76 -3.92
CA PHE A 180 10.88 -5.88 -4.76
C PHE A 180 12.32 -6.31 -4.51
N GLU A 181 13.23 -5.38 -4.23
CA GLU A 181 14.60 -5.69 -3.84
C GLU A 181 14.68 -6.34 -2.46
N GLU A 182 13.67 -6.10 -1.62
CA GLU A 182 13.53 -6.65 -0.28
C GLU A 182 12.77 -7.99 -0.25
N GLY A 183 12.25 -8.45 -1.39
CA GLY A 183 11.62 -9.76 -1.53
C GLY A 183 10.08 -9.75 -1.54
N ALA A 184 9.44 -8.60 -1.70
CA ALA A 184 8.00 -8.55 -1.98
C ALA A 184 7.67 -9.19 -3.33
N ASP A 185 6.50 -9.81 -3.42
CA ASP A 185 5.97 -10.42 -4.64
C ASP A 185 5.11 -9.46 -5.44
N ILE A 186 4.33 -8.65 -4.73
CA ILE A 186 3.34 -7.73 -5.29
C ILE A 186 3.49 -6.36 -4.64
N VAL A 187 3.43 -5.34 -5.46
CA VAL A 187 3.26 -3.94 -5.04
C VAL A 187 1.95 -3.43 -5.61
N THR A 188 1.13 -2.80 -4.77
CA THR A 188 -0.06 -2.07 -5.20
C THR A 188 0.07 -0.59 -4.86
N GLY A 189 -0.71 0.26 -5.53
CA GLY A 189 -0.66 1.67 -5.22
C GLY A 189 -1.74 2.51 -5.88
N SER A 190 -1.79 3.76 -5.44
CA SER A 190 -2.59 4.83 -6.05
C SER A 190 -1.66 5.77 -6.80
N THR A 191 -2.00 6.08 -8.05
CA THR A 191 -1.14 6.87 -8.94
C THR A 191 -1.38 8.39 -8.85
N HIS A 192 -2.13 8.86 -7.86
CA HIS A 192 -2.57 10.26 -7.72
C HIS A 192 -2.26 10.88 -6.36
N LYS A 193 -1.29 10.31 -5.63
CA LYS A 193 -0.82 10.82 -4.33
C LYS A 193 0.63 11.28 -4.47
N THR A 194 1.58 10.60 -3.83
CA THR A 194 3.01 10.92 -4.02
C THR A 194 3.51 10.63 -5.43
N PHE A 195 2.94 9.63 -6.12
CA PHE A 195 3.06 9.52 -7.56
C PHE A 195 2.04 10.50 -8.16
N PHE A 196 2.50 11.56 -8.77
CA PHE A 196 1.68 12.73 -9.17
C PHE A 196 0.90 12.55 -10.49
N GLY A 197 0.47 11.32 -10.77
CA GLY A 197 -0.32 10.99 -11.95
C GLY A 197 -1.83 11.19 -11.76
N THR A 198 -2.56 10.78 -12.77
CA THR A 198 -4.03 10.75 -12.73
C THR A 198 -4.53 9.67 -11.77
N GLN A 199 -5.78 9.79 -11.31
CA GLN A 199 -6.39 8.82 -10.39
C GLN A 199 -6.56 7.46 -11.07
N ARG A 200 -5.73 6.51 -10.64
CA ARG A 200 -5.81 5.08 -11.00
C ARG A 200 -5.20 4.24 -9.88
N GLY A 201 -5.41 2.93 -9.98
CA GLY A 201 -4.66 1.93 -9.23
C GLY A 201 -3.62 1.27 -10.12
N VAL A 202 -2.56 0.80 -9.51
CA VAL A 202 -1.53 -0.01 -10.15
C VAL A 202 -1.28 -1.26 -9.33
N VAL A 203 -1.08 -2.39 -10.02
CA VAL A 203 -0.52 -3.61 -9.44
C VAL A 203 0.75 -3.93 -10.22
N ALA A 204 1.88 -4.01 -9.52
CA ALA A 204 3.14 -4.48 -10.06
C ALA A 204 3.50 -5.83 -9.46
N GLY A 205 4.10 -6.71 -10.23
CA GLY A 205 4.45 -8.07 -9.83
C GLY A 205 5.92 -8.39 -10.07
N ASN A 206 6.57 -8.96 -9.06
CA ASN A 206 7.90 -9.56 -9.17
C ASN A 206 7.81 -11.08 -8.99
N LEU A 207 7.21 -11.73 -9.97
CA LEU A 207 6.90 -13.16 -9.98
C LEU A 207 7.69 -13.86 -11.09
N PRO A 208 8.98 -14.22 -10.87
CA PRO A 208 9.83 -14.78 -11.92
C PRO A 208 9.30 -16.11 -12.47
N LYS A 209 9.71 -16.43 -13.69
CA LYS A 209 9.41 -17.74 -14.31
C LYS A 209 9.96 -18.85 -13.41
N GLY A 210 9.12 -19.83 -13.08
CA GLY A 210 9.49 -20.94 -12.17
C GLY A 210 9.13 -20.70 -10.71
N SER A 211 8.77 -19.47 -10.30
CA SER A 211 8.22 -19.22 -8.96
C SER A 211 6.90 -19.97 -8.76
N PRO A 212 6.69 -20.63 -7.61
CA PRO A 212 5.40 -21.23 -7.27
C PRO A 212 4.24 -20.22 -7.25
N LEU A 213 4.55 -18.94 -7.08
CA LEU A 213 3.57 -17.86 -7.09
C LEU A 213 3.33 -17.26 -8.49
N ARG A 214 4.11 -17.64 -9.51
CA ARG A 214 3.89 -17.13 -10.88
C ARG A 214 2.45 -17.28 -11.39
N PRO A 215 1.71 -18.39 -11.07
CA PRO A 215 0.31 -18.55 -11.45
C PRO A 215 -0.65 -17.51 -10.86
N LEU A 216 -0.24 -16.72 -9.87
CA LEU A 216 -1.04 -15.62 -9.33
C LEU A 216 -1.23 -14.48 -10.35
N TRP A 217 -0.21 -14.20 -11.19
CA TRP A 217 -0.27 -13.07 -12.11
C TRP A 217 -1.42 -13.14 -13.12
N PRO A 218 -1.64 -14.22 -13.88
CA PRO A 218 -2.81 -14.33 -14.77
C PRO A 218 -4.14 -14.26 -14.02
N GLU A 219 -4.20 -14.68 -12.75
CA GLU A 219 -5.41 -14.52 -11.96
C GLU A 219 -5.66 -13.04 -11.59
N ILE A 220 -4.62 -12.29 -11.22
CA ILE A 220 -4.71 -10.85 -10.99
C ILE A 220 -5.20 -10.15 -12.26
N LYS A 221 -4.60 -10.42 -13.43
CA LYS A 221 -5.04 -9.85 -14.71
C LYS A 221 -6.50 -10.14 -15.02
N GLY A 222 -6.93 -11.38 -14.85
CA GLY A 222 -8.32 -11.79 -15.08
C GLY A 222 -9.29 -11.19 -14.05
N ARG A 223 -8.81 -10.87 -12.84
CA ARG A 223 -9.63 -10.17 -11.83
C ARG A 223 -9.64 -8.66 -12.05
N ALA A 224 -8.59 -8.08 -12.61
CA ALA A 224 -8.61 -6.69 -13.02
C ALA A 224 -9.62 -6.47 -14.16
N PHE A 225 -9.54 -7.28 -15.21
CA PHE A 225 -10.46 -7.22 -16.34
C PHE A 225 -10.75 -8.64 -16.88
N PRO A 226 -12.02 -9.03 -17.05
CA PRO A 226 -13.25 -8.26 -16.78
C PRO A 226 -13.77 -8.44 -15.34
N GLY A 227 -12.99 -9.00 -14.43
CA GLY A 227 -13.44 -9.43 -13.11
C GLY A 227 -13.82 -8.31 -12.13
N SER A 228 -13.25 -7.12 -12.24
CA SER A 228 -13.56 -5.94 -11.41
C SER A 228 -13.93 -4.72 -12.23
N THR A 229 -13.47 -4.62 -13.48
CA THR A 229 -13.87 -3.56 -14.41
C THR A 229 -14.10 -4.13 -15.80
N SER A 230 -15.11 -3.61 -16.51
CA SER A 230 -15.34 -3.88 -17.93
C SER A 230 -14.78 -2.76 -18.82
N ASN A 231 -14.82 -1.52 -18.34
CA ASN A 231 -14.22 -0.35 -18.96
C ASN A 231 -13.43 0.42 -17.91
N HIS A 232 -12.12 0.51 -18.10
CA HIS A 232 -11.30 1.40 -17.30
C HIS A 232 -11.19 2.78 -17.97
N HIS A 233 -10.94 3.84 -17.19
CA HIS A 233 -10.93 5.22 -17.67
C HIS A 233 -9.76 5.46 -18.65
N LEU A 234 -9.99 5.34 -19.96
CA LEU A 234 -8.94 5.41 -20.98
C LEU A 234 -8.25 6.77 -21.03
N GLY A 235 -9.02 7.87 -20.86
CA GLY A 235 -8.45 9.21 -20.86
C GLY A 235 -7.42 9.45 -19.75
N THR A 236 -7.56 8.79 -18.60
CA THR A 236 -6.58 8.92 -17.50
C THR A 236 -5.27 8.19 -17.77
N LEU A 237 -5.21 7.26 -18.75
CA LEU A 237 -3.96 6.61 -19.15
C LEU A 237 -2.96 7.60 -19.76
N LEU A 238 -3.45 8.56 -20.55
CA LEU A 238 -2.60 9.59 -21.15
C LEU A 238 -1.89 10.42 -20.08
N GLY A 239 -2.64 10.89 -19.08
CA GLY A 239 -2.05 11.63 -17.96
C GLY A 239 -1.14 10.78 -17.10
N LEU A 240 -1.43 9.49 -16.92
CA LEU A 240 -0.55 8.58 -16.20
C LEU A 240 0.76 8.33 -16.96
N LEU A 241 0.70 8.16 -18.29
CA LEU A 241 1.89 8.00 -19.12
C LEU A 241 2.81 9.21 -19.02
N MET A 242 2.26 10.44 -19.10
CA MET A 242 3.04 11.65 -18.92
C MET A 242 3.70 11.70 -17.53
N ALA A 243 2.95 11.41 -16.48
CA ALA A 243 3.49 11.36 -15.13
C ALA A 243 4.56 10.25 -14.96
N ALA A 244 4.42 9.12 -15.64
CA ALA A 244 5.41 8.04 -15.60
C ALA A 244 6.73 8.45 -16.29
N TYR A 245 6.67 9.15 -17.42
CA TYR A 245 7.86 9.73 -18.06
C TYR A 245 8.57 10.73 -17.15
N GLU A 246 7.81 11.66 -16.56
CA GLU A 246 8.36 12.66 -15.65
C GLU A 246 8.96 12.00 -14.40
N MET A 247 8.23 11.05 -13.81
CA MET A 247 8.71 10.34 -12.64
C MET A 247 9.99 9.54 -12.93
N ASN A 248 10.10 8.89 -14.08
CA ASN A 248 11.32 8.17 -14.46
C ASN A 248 12.48 9.15 -14.77
N ALA A 249 12.20 10.31 -15.37
CA ALA A 249 13.21 11.29 -15.70
C ALA A 249 13.77 12.04 -14.47
N PHE A 250 12.91 12.34 -13.48
CA PHE A 250 13.25 13.17 -12.33
C PHE A 250 13.17 12.44 -10.98
N LYS A 251 13.10 11.12 -11.00
CA LYS A 251 12.86 10.26 -9.83
C LYS A 251 13.74 10.63 -8.64
N GLU A 252 15.03 10.65 -8.84
CA GLU A 252 16.00 10.84 -7.76
C GLU A 252 15.90 12.23 -7.13
N GLU A 253 15.84 13.26 -7.97
CA GLU A 253 15.74 14.65 -7.50
C GLU A 253 14.42 14.90 -6.78
N PHE A 254 13.30 14.44 -7.36
CA PHE A 254 11.98 14.57 -6.77
C PHE A 254 11.91 13.89 -5.41
N GLN A 255 12.32 12.63 -5.31
CA GLN A 255 12.25 11.86 -4.08
C GLN A 255 13.16 12.42 -2.99
N ALA A 256 14.37 12.84 -3.35
CA ALA A 256 15.30 13.47 -2.41
C ALA A 256 14.72 14.78 -1.86
N GLN A 257 14.20 15.65 -2.73
CA GLN A 257 13.66 16.95 -2.35
C GLN A 257 12.40 16.81 -1.47
N VAL A 258 11.48 15.90 -1.83
CA VAL A 258 10.26 15.64 -1.05
C VAL A 258 10.60 15.22 0.39
N ARG A 259 11.56 14.30 0.54
CA ARG A 259 11.99 13.82 1.86
C ARG A 259 12.74 14.91 2.65
N ALA A 260 13.58 15.68 1.98
CA ALA A 260 14.30 16.81 2.61
C ALA A 260 13.32 17.87 3.12
N ASN A 261 12.31 18.24 2.31
CA ASN A 261 11.27 19.18 2.69
C ASN A 261 10.48 18.72 3.92
N ALA A 262 10.09 17.42 3.96
CA ALA A 262 9.36 16.86 5.10
C ALA A 262 10.19 16.93 6.39
N LYS A 263 11.48 16.57 6.35
CA LYS A 263 12.38 16.67 7.51
C LYS A 263 12.58 18.11 7.96
N ALA A 264 12.81 19.03 7.02
CA ALA A 264 12.98 20.45 7.34
C ALA A 264 11.72 21.03 7.99
N LEU A 265 10.51 20.68 7.49
CA LEU A 265 9.25 21.10 8.07
C LEU A 265 9.07 20.52 9.49
N ALA A 266 9.33 19.23 9.69
CA ALA A 266 9.22 18.57 10.98
C ALA A 266 10.13 19.24 12.03
N LEU A 267 11.39 19.48 11.69
CA LEU A 267 12.36 20.14 12.57
C LEU A 267 11.95 21.58 12.89
N ALA A 268 11.48 22.34 11.89
CA ALA A 268 11.02 23.72 12.09
C ALA A 268 9.80 23.78 13.02
N LEU A 269 8.80 22.92 12.81
CA LEU A 269 7.62 22.84 13.66
C LEU A 269 8.01 22.51 15.11
N GLN A 270 8.87 21.53 15.32
CA GLN A 270 9.35 21.17 16.65
C GLN A 270 10.12 22.33 17.30
N ALA A 271 10.98 23.03 16.57
CA ALA A 271 11.73 24.18 17.08
C ALA A 271 10.80 25.34 17.50
N HIS A 272 9.61 25.44 16.90
CA HIS A 272 8.58 26.42 17.26
C HIS A 272 7.56 25.88 18.31
N GLY A 273 7.85 24.75 18.97
CA GLY A 273 7.01 24.23 20.04
C GLY A 273 5.76 23.47 19.59
N VAL A 274 5.68 23.09 18.30
CA VAL A 274 4.64 22.22 17.81
C VAL A 274 5.14 20.76 17.91
N PRO A 275 4.51 19.89 18.75
CA PRO A 275 4.96 18.52 18.92
C PRO A 275 4.81 17.72 17.62
N VAL A 276 5.92 17.15 17.15
CA VAL A 276 5.97 16.31 15.95
C VAL A 276 6.10 14.84 16.36
N GLU A 277 5.28 13.98 15.76
CA GLU A 277 5.34 12.54 15.95
C GLU A 277 6.54 11.94 15.20
N GLY A 278 7.10 10.88 15.75
CA GLY A 278 8.28 10.20 15.19
C GLY A 278 9.51 10.35 16.08
N ASP A 279 10.66 9.95 15.57
CA ASP A 279 11.93 9.93 16.29
C ASP A 279 12.80 11.13 15.90
N PRO A 280 13.17 12.01 16.82
CA PRO A 280 14.07 13.13 16.55
C PRO A 280 15.40 12.71 15.92
N ALA A 281 15.93 11.54 16.32
CA ALA A 281 17.21 11.02 15.80
C ALA A 281 17.16 10.73 14.29
N ASP A 282 15.97 10.38 13.77
CA ASP A 282 15.73 10.13 12.34
C ASP A 282 15.24 11.38 11.58
N GLY A 283 15.09 12.52 12.26
CA GLY A 283 14.46 13.73 11.74
C GLY A 283 12.95 13.56 11.56
N TYR A 284 12.33 12.77 12.44
CA TYR A 284 10.89 12.48 12.56
C TYR A 284 10.28 11.63 11.45
N THR A 285 10.77 11.68 10.24
CA THR A 285 10.19 10.95 9.10
C THR A 285 11.24 10.55 8.07
N GLU A 286 11.01 9.42 7.41
CA GLU A 286 11.75 8.98 6.23
C GLU A 286 10.97 9.19 4.92
N THR A 287 9.73 9.71 5.03
CA THR A 287 8.80 9.90 3.89
C THR A 287 8.51 11.38 3.64
N HIS A 288 7.40 11.67 2.97
CA HIS A 288 6.85 13.00 2.73
C HIS A 288 5.93 13.47 3.87
N GLN A 289 5.54 12.57 4.79
CA GLN A 289 4.55 12.87 5.81
C GLN A 289 5.21 13.48 7.04
N VAL A 290 4.56 14.52 7.56
CA VAL A 290 4.83 15.10 8.87
C VAL A 290 3.54 15.01 9.66
N ILE A 291 3.60 14.37 10.81
CA ILE A 291 2.46 14.20 11.70
C ILE A 291 2.71 15.03 12.94
N ILE A 292 1.76 15.90 13.29
CA ILE A 292 1.86 16.76 14.46
C ILE A 292 0.75 16.45 15.45
N ARG A 293 1.06 16.57 16.73
CA ARG A 293 0.11 16.43 17.83
C ARG A 293 -0.44 17.79 18.22
N VAL A 294 -1.73 17.99 18.04
CA VAL A 294 -2.39 19.30 18.26
C VAL A 294 -3.30 19.34 19.48
N LYS A 295 -3.32 18.29 20.28
CA LYS A 295 -4.19 18.19 21.48
C LYS A 295 -4.12 19.40 22.42
N ALA A 296 -2.94 19.99 22.56
CA ALA A 296 -2.74 21.19 23.39
C ALA A 296 -3.37 22.45 22.78
N PHE A 297 -3.70 22.46 21.49
CA PHE A 297 -4.25 23.59 20.75
C PHE A 297 -5.76 23.43 20.46
N GLY A 298 -6.30 22.22 20.63
CA GLY A 298 -7.69 21.89 20.37
C GLY A 298 -7.87 20.52 19.72
N ALA A 299 -9.11 20.22 19.29
CA ALA A 299 -9.41 19.00 18.56
C ALA A 299 -8.83 19.06 17.13
N GLY A 300 -8.28 17.93 16.63
CA GLY A 300 -7.63 17.89 15.31
C GLY A 300 -8.52 18.40 14.19
N MET A 301 -9.81 18.03 14.18
CA MET A 301 -10.75 18.50 13.17
C MET A 301 -10.94 20.03 13.21
N GLU A 302 -11.01 20.64 14.40
CA GLU A 302 -11.13 22.09 14.54
C GLU A 302 -9.87 22.81 14.06
N ILE A 303 -8.69 22.31 14.44
CA ILE A 303 -7.41 22.86 14.01
C ILE A 303 -7.27 22.76 12.49
N ALA A 304 -7.62 21.62 11.89
CA ALA A 304 -7.58 21.46 10.43
C ALA A 304 -8.46 22.50 9.71
N ARG A 305 -9.67 22.77 10.22
CA ARG A 305 -10.56 23.82 9.67
C ARG A 305 -9.97 25.23 9.79
N ARG A 306 -9.34 25.55 10.94
CA ARG A 306 -8.68 26.84 11.14
C ARG A 306 -7.47 27.00 10.21
N LEU A 307 -6.71 25.95 9.97
CA LEU A 307 -5.62 25.94 9.01
C LEU A 307 -6.13 26.15 7.59
N GLU A 308 -7.22 25.47 7.20
CA GLU A 308 -7.86 25.63 5.89
C GLU A 308 -8.32 27.07 5.63
N THR A 309 -8.92 27.75 6.62
CA THR A 309 -9.31 29.17 6.49
C THR A 309 -8.10 30.10 6.28
N ASN A 310 -6.89 29.64 6.58
CA ASN A 310 -5.63 30.34 6.32
C ASN A 310 -4.85 29.76 5.13
N ASN A 311 -5.53 29.00 4.24
CA ASN A 311 -4.96 28.35 3.05
C ASN A 311 -3.87 27.31 3.36
N VAL A 312 -3.88 26.70 4.55
CA VAL A 312 -3.04 25.58 4.90
C VAL A 312 -3.89 24.30 4.92
N LEU A 313 -3.82 23.53 3.83
CA LEU A 313 -4.61 22.31 3.66
C LEU A 313 -3.94 21.15 4.38
N THR A 314 -4.65 20.54 5.32
CA THR A 314 -4.19 19.42 6.13
C THR A 314 -5.32 18.42 6.33
N ASN A 315 -4.95 17.21 6.77
CA ASN A 315 -5.92 16.21 7.22
C ASN A 315 -5.80 16.04 8.74
N TYR A 316 -6.94 16.07 9.46
CA TYR A 316 -6.93 15.58 10.82
C TYR A 316 -6.76 14.06 10.83
N GLN A 317 -6.08 13.54 11.84
CA GLN A 317 -5.67 12.15 11.92
C GLN A 317 -5.74 11.67 13.36
N ALA A 318 -6.32 10.48 13.58
CA ALA A 318 -6.21 9.82 14.87
C ALA A 318 -4.75 9.38 15.09
N LEU A 319 -4.22 9.67 16.25
CA LEU A 319 -2.92 9.18 16.72
C LEU A 319 -3.09 7.86 17.46
N PRO A 320 -2.02 7.07 17.65
CA PRO A 320 -2.09 5.75 18.28
C PRO A 320 -2.71 5.70 19.69
N ASP A 321 -2.72 6.81 20.41
CA ASP A 321 -3.29 6.96 21.76
C ASP A 321 -4.67 7.63 21.79
N ASP A 322 -5.23 8.00 20.63
CA ASP A 322 -6.59 8.51 20.56
C ASP A 322 -7.62 7.37 20.71
N ALA A 323 -8.65 7.59 21.48
CA ALA A 323 -9.68 6.58 21.72
C ALA A 323 -10.53 6.27 20.49
N THR A 324 -10.81 7.30 19.68
CA THR A 324 -11.60 7.18 18.45
C THR A 324 -11.11 8.15 17.37
N PHE A 325 -11.48 7.89 16.12
CA PHE A 325 -11.18 8.81 15.03
C PHE A 325 -11.88 10.18 15.18
N LEU A 326 -13.03 10.23 15.86
CA LEU A 326 -13.74 11.49 16.11
C LEU A 326 -13.02 12.37 17.15
N GLU A 327 -12.19 11.78 17.99
CA GLU A 327 -11.38 12.46 19.01
C GLU A 327 -9.95 12.70 18.54
N SER A 328 -9.74 12.70 17.21
CA SER A 328 -8.42 12.87 16.61
C SER A 328 -7.64 14.03 17.20
N SER A 329 -6.41 13.75 17.63
CA SER A 329 -5.48 14.76 18.19
C SER A 329 -4.30 15.06 17.27
N GLY A 330 -4.28 14.47 16.09
CA GLY A 330 -3.22 14.64 15.09
C GLY A 330 -3.65 15.44 13.88
N ILE A 331 -2.65 16.04 13.23
CA ILE A 331 -2.73 16.66 11.89
C ILE A 331 -1.61 16.05 11.04
N ARG A 332 -1.95 15.80 9.78
CA ARG A 332 -1.01 15.30 8.79
C ARG A 332 -1.03 16.18 7.55
#